data_9d312d303472fb1eb099e1e84caa2772
#
_entry.id   9d312d303472fb1eb099e1e84caa2772
#
_cell.length_a   1.000
_cell.length_b   1.000
_cell.length_c   1.000
_cell.angle_alpha   90.00
_cell.angle_beta   90.00
_cell.angle_gamma   90.00
#
_symmetry.space_group_name_H-M   'P 1'
#
loop_
_entity.id
_entity.type
_entity.pdbx_description
1 polymer ?
#
loop_
_entity_poly.entity_id
_entity_poly.type
_entity_poly.pdbx_seq_one_letter_code
_entity_poly.pdbx_strand_id
1 'polypeptide(L)'
;LTSHVFITGSTGSGKSNTVYQILEQARENGVHFLVIEPAKGEYKQVFGMDEDVSVYGTNPYVTPLLRINPFSFSKGIHVLEHSDRLIEIFNVCWPMYAAMPAVLKSAVEKSYVDCGWDLIRSKNAYDDELYPTFKDVALNIKKIIDSSEYDSENKGAYKGSLLTRLQSLSNGINGMIFTTDEIPMSNLFDENVIIDLSRVGSSETKSLIMGMLVLKLQEYRMTQGEMNADLKHITVLEEAHNLLKRTSTEQPVEGGNLQGKSVEMIANAIAEMRTYGEGFIIADQAPGLLDMAAIRNTNTKIILRLPDQNDRELVGRAANLNENQIAELAKLPCGVAAVYQNEWVQPVLCKVNRYEVSSADYTYDLIELEEATEDAAEDDTLKEEVTELKEEVSEELKEVV
;
A
#
# COMPACT_ATOMS: atom_id res chain seq x y z
N LEU A 1 -11.36 -18.50 -0.26
CA LEU A 1 -10.47 -17.32 -0.21
C LEU A 1 -11.21 -16.00 0.14
N THR A 2 -12.49 -15.89 -0.14
CA THR A 2 -13.32 -14.70 0.18
C THR A 2 -13.20 -14.23 1.63
N SER A 3 -12.97 -15.14 2.59
CA SER A 3 -12.87 -14.81 4.02
C SER A 3 -11.44 -14.63 4.50
N HIS A 4 -10.54 -14.21 3.62
CA HIS A 4 -9.12 -13.94 3.83
C HIS A 4 -8.29 -15.13 4.33
N VAL A 5 -7.02 -15.10 3.99
CA VAL A 5 -6.03 -16.13 4.30
C VAL A 5 -4.85 -15.51 5.03
N PHE A 6 -4.37 -16.17 6.06
CA PHE A 6 -3.09 -15.88 6.68
C PHE A 6 -2.09 -16.97 6.35
N ILE A 7 -0.94 -16.60 5.79
CA ILE A 7 0.13 -17.53 5.43
C ILE A 7 1.40 -17.14 6.19
N THR A 8 1.97 -18.08 6.93
CA THR A 8 3.21 -17.83 7.65
C THR A 8 4.18 -19.00 7.56
N GLY A 9 5.46 -18.67 7.65
CA GLY A 9 6.55 -19.63 7.65
C GLY A 9 7.89 -18.96 7.45
N SER A 10 8.93 -19.55 8.03
CA SER A 10 10.30 -19.05 7.93
C SER A 10 10.82 -19.09 6.49
N THR A 11 11.92 -18.36 6.25
CA THR A 11 12.63 -18.39 4.96
C THR A 11 12.93 -19.83 4.54
N GLY A 12 12.66 -20.16 3.28
CA GLY A 12 12.86 -21.50 2.73
C GLY A 12 11.85 -22.56 3.19
N SER A 13 10.74 -22.19 3.85
CA SER A 13 9.67 -23.12 4.23
C SER A 13 8.71 -23.43 3.07
N GLY A 14 8.70 -22.64 2.00
CA GLY A 14 7.80 -22.77 0.86
C GLY A 14 6.63 -21.76 0.86
N LYS A 15 6.71 -20.66 1.66
CA LYS A 15 5.67 -19.63 1.74
C LYS A 15 5.36 -19.03 0.36
N SER A 16 6.34 -18.47 -0.34
CA SER A 16 6.14 -17.87 -1.68
C SER A 16 5.60 -18.89 -2.69
N ASN A 17 6.13 -20.13 -2.70
CA ASN A 17 5.60 -21.20 -3.54
C ASN A 17 4.12 -21.50 -3.28
N THR A 18 3.69 -21.43 -2.02
CA THR A 18 2.29 -21.63 -1.65
C THR A 18 1.41 -20.52 -2.20
N VAL A 19 1.88 -19.28 -2.13
CA VAL A 19 1.16 -18.14 -2.71
C VAL A 19 1.09 -18.26 -4.22
N TYR A 20 2.19 -18.63 -4.91
CA TYR A 20 2.20 -18.82 -6.37
C TYR A 20 1.14 -19.84 -6.81
N GLN A 21 1.07 -21.00 -6.14
CA GLN A 21 0.05 -22.01 -6.41
C GLN A 21 -1.38 -21.50 -6.23
N ILE A 22 -1.61 -20.66 -5.23
CA ILE A 22 -2.94 -20.07 -4.98
C ILE A 22 -3.29 -19.07 -6.08
N LEU A 23 -2.35 -18.20 -6.46
CA LEU A 23 -2.57 -17.19 -7.50
C LEU A 23 -2.81 -17.82 -8.86
N GLU A 24 -2.04 -18.84 -9.24
CA GLU A 24 -2.26 -19.54 -10.50
C GLU A 24 -3.64 -20.19 -10.55
N GLN A 25 -4.04 -20.91 -9.51
CA GLN A 25 -5.38 -21.49 -9.45
C GLN A 25 -6.49 -20.43 -9.44
N ALA A 26 -6.24 -19.25 -8.88
CA ALA A 26 -7.18 -18.13 -8.93
C ALA A 26 -7.35 -17.63 -10.37
N ARG A 27 -6.23 -17.41 -11.09
CA ARG A 27 -6.23 -17.02 -12.51
C ARG A 27 -6.98 -18.03 -13.39
N GLU A 28 -6.72 -19.33 -13.22
CA GLU A 28 -7.42 -20.40 -13.93
C GLU A 28 -8.95 -20.36 -13.72
N ASN A 29 -9.39 -19.79 -12.61
CA ASN A 29 -10.81 -19.61 -12.28
C ASN A 29 -11.33 -18.19 -12.56
N GLY A 30 -10.58 -17.37 -13.30
CA GLY A 30 -10.98 -16.01 -13.68
C GLY A 30 -10.98 -15.01 -12.54
N VAL A 31 -10.20 -15.26 -11.47
CA VAL A 31 -10.02 -14.35 -10.34
C VAL A 31 -8.68 -13.64 -10.50
N HIS A 32 -8.72 -12.33 -10.64
CA HIS A 32 -7.53 -11.48 -10.77
C HIS A 32 -6.82 -11.24 -9.43
N PHE A 33 -5.60 -10.72 -9.48
CA PHE A 33 -4.83 -10.48 -8.27
C PHE A 33 -4.01 -9.19 -8.28
N LEU A 34 -3.80 -8.62 -7.10
CA LEU A 34 -2.80 -7.62 -6.79
C LEU A 34 -1.79 -8.19 -5.80
N VAL A 35 -0.52 -8.20 -6.14
CA VAL A 35 0.56 -8.52 -5.19
C VAL A 35 1.30 -7.24 -4.81
N ILE A 36 1.39 -6.95 -3.52
CA ILE A 36 2.22 -5.87 -2.99
C ILE A 36 3.41 -6.50 -2.28
N GLU A 37 4.59 -6.40 -2.91
CA GLU A 37 5.82 -7.05 -2.48
C GLU A 37 6.85 -6.02 -1.98
N PRO A 38 7.00 -5.81 -0.65
CA PRO A 38 7.95 -4.84 -0.11
C PRO A 38 9.41 -5.34 -0.06
N ALA A 39 9.65 -6.62 -0.36
CA ALA A 39 10.98 -7.22 -0.28
C ALA A 39 11.21 -8.20 -1.44
N LYS A 40 12.47 -8.43 -1.79
CA LYS A 40 12.97 -9.43 -2.75
C LYS A 40 12.64 -9.17 -4.23
N GLY A 41 11.40 -8.83 -4.63
CA GLY A 41 10.97 -8.70 -6.03
C GLY A 41 10.89 -10.05 -6.75
N GLU A 42 10.43 -11.11 -6.03
CA GLU A 42 10.37 -12.48 -6.56
C GLU A 42 9.16 -12.68 -7.49
N TYR A 43 8.02 -12.04 -7.19
CA TYR A 43 6.77 -12.27 -7.93
C TYR A 43 6.84 -11.85 -9.38
N LYS A 44 7.52 -10.75 -9.70
CA LYS A 44 7.73 -10.34 -11.09
C LYS A 44 8.59 -11.32 -11.88
N GLN A 45 9.50 -12.06 -11.22
CA GLN A 45 10.28 -13.10 -11.88
C GLN A 45 9.44 -14.34 -12.20
N VAL A 46 8.33 -14.53 -11.49
CA VAL A 46 7.46 -15.69 -11.66
C VAL A 46 6.36 -15.43 -12.68
N PHE A 47 5.71 -14.28 -12.61
CA PHE A 47 4.52 -13.94 -13.38
C PHE A 47 4.69 -12.73 -14.32
N GLY A 48 5.78 -11.96 -14.14
CA GLY A 48 5.89 -10.65 -14.80
C GLY A 48 6.09 -10.68 -16.31
N MET A 49 6.35 -11.85 -16.91
CA MET A 49 6.42 -12.03 -18.36
C MET A 49 5.13 -12.59 -18.96
N ASP A 50 4.10 -12.83 -18.13
CA ASP A 50 2.80 -13.28 -18.61
C ASP A 50 2.04 -12.10 -19.24
N GLU A 51 1.42 -12.31 -20.40
CA GLU A 51 0.73 -11.24 -21.17
C GLU A 51 -0.42 -10.57 -20.41
N ASP A 52 -1.01 -11.26 -19.44
CA ASP A 52 -2.13 -10.79 -18.61
C ASP A 52 -1.68 -10.21 -17.27
N VAL A 53 -0.38 -9.99 -17.04
CA VAL A 53 0.18 -9.48 -15.78
C VAL A 53 0.91 -8.17 -15.99
N SER A 54 0.47 -7.14 -15.31
CA SER A 54 1.14 -5.84 -15.27
C SER A 54 2.07 -5.75 -14.06
N VAL A 55 3.29 -5.26 -14.28
CA VAL A 55 4.28 -5.04 -13.20
C VAL A 55 4.54 -3.56 -13.07
N TYR A 56 4.42 -3.03 -11.85
CA TYR A 56 4.82 -1.67 -11.51
C TYR A 56 5.80 -1.68 -10.33
N GLY A 57 6.68 -0.73 -10.28
CA GLY A 57 7.64 -0.63 -9.17
C GLY A 57 8.08 0.78 -8.89
N THR A 58 9.18 0.91 -8.17
CA THR A 58 9.69 2.19 -7.68
C THR A 58 11.04 2.57 -8.27
N ASN A 59 11.51 1.82 -9.27
CA ASN A 59 12.74 2.13 -10.01
C ASN A 59 12.47 2.02 -11.51
N PRO A 60 12.47 3.16 -12.25
CA PRO A 60 12.13 3.20 -13.68
C PRO A 60 13.11 2.43 -14.58
N TYR A 61 14.29 2.04 -14.07
CA TYR A 61 15.25 1.20 -14.80
C TYR A 61 14.98 -0.31 -14.68
N VAL A 62 14.01 -0.70 -13.87
CA VAL A 62 13.73 -2.12 -13.57
C VAL A 62 12.31 -2.51 -13.90
N THR A 63 11.39 -1.58 -13.79
CA THR A 63 9.95 -1.76 -14.04
C THR A 63 9.33 -0.45 -14.50
N PRO A 64 8.17 -0.47 -15.17
CA PRO A 64 7.30 0.70 -15.24
C PRO A 64 7.10 1.29 -13.85
N LEU A 65 7.06 2.62 -13.76
CA LEU A 65 6.96 3.31 -12.49
C LEU A 65 5.51 3.25 -11.95
N LEU A 66 5.36 2.88 -10.68
CA LEU A 66 4.11 3.04 -9.97
C LEU A 66 3.77 4.54 -9.86
N ARG A 67 2.56 4.94 -10.27
CA ARG A 67 2.08 6.32 -10.19
C ARG A 67 0.73 6.34 -9.48
N ILE A 68 0.69 6.98 -8.33
CA ILE A 68 -0.49 7.10 -7.47
C ILE A 68 -0.60 8.52 -6.93
N ASN A 69 -1.83 9.03 -6.81
CA ASN A 69 -2.09 10.26 -6.05
C ASN A 69 -2.76 9.88 -4.71
N PRO A 70 -2.09 10.12 -3.57
CA PRO A 70 -2.68 9.83 -2.26
C PRO A 70 -3.97 10.61 -1.97
N PHE A 71 -4.19 11.71 -2.65
CA PHE A 71 -5.30 12.63 -2.42
C PHE A 71 -6.48 12.42 -3.37
N SER A 72 -6.32 11.63 -4.43
CA SER A 72 -7.43 11.27 -5.31
C SER A 72 -8.24 10.12 -4.67
N PHE A 73 -9.53 10.10 -4.91
CA PHE A 73 -10.46 9.10 -4.39
C PHE A 73 -11.52 8.70 -5.41
N SER A 74 -12.11 7.54 -5.23
CA SER A 74 -13.13 7.01 -6.13
C SER A 74 -14.38 7.87 -6.14
N LYS A 75 -14.95 8.05 -7.33
CA LYS A 75 -16.21 8.79 -7.51
C LYS A 75 -17.32 8.12 -6.68
N GLY A 76 -17.93 8.90 -5.79
CA GLY A 76 -18.93 8.39 -4.84
C GLY A 76 -18.43 8.35 -3.40
N ILE A 77 -17.14 8.48 -3.16
CA ILE A 77 -16.58 8.71 -1.82
C ILE A 77 -16.62 10.20 -1.49
N HIS A 78 -16.94 10.52 -0.26
CA HIS A 78 -16.95 11.91 0.21
C HIS A 78 -15.55 12.38 0.57
N VAL A 79 -15.15 13.60 0.18
CA VAL A 79 -13.80 14.13 0.40
C VAL A 79 -13.36 14.10 1.87
N LEU A 80 -14.26 14.34 2.82
CA LEU A 80 -13.94 14.26 4.25
C LEU A 80 -13.79 12.81 4.71
N GLU A 81 -14.54 11.88 4.15
CA GLU A 81 -14.42 10.44 4.42
C GLU A 81 -13.07 9.92 3.94
N HIS A 82 -12.65 10.28 2.73
CA HIS A 82 -11.31 9.98 2.22
C HIS A 82 -10.22 10.62 3.10
N SER A 83 -10.36 11.92 3.43
CA SER A 83 -9.40 12.62 4.28
C SER A 83 -9.21 11.94 5.64
N ASP A 84 -10.28 11.49 6.28
CA ASP A 84 -10.21 10.81 7.57
C ASP A 84 -9.43 9.49 7.47
N ARG A 85 -9.74 8.67 6.47
CA ARG A 85 -9.02 7.42 6.22
C ARG A 85 -7.54 7.65 5.87
N LEU A 86 -7.26 8.66 5.05
CA LEU A 86 -5.90 9.05 4.67
C LEU A 86 -5.06 9.43 5.88
N ILE A 87 -5.63 10.19 6.83
CA ILE A 87 -4.93 10.55 8.08
C ILE A 87 -4.63 9.31 8.92
N GLU A 88 -5.50 8.31 8.95
CA GLU A 88 -5.20 7.06 9.65
C GLU A 88 -4.03 6.30 9.01
N ILE A 89 -3.90 6.32 7.68
CA ILE A 89 -2.71 5.76 7.01
C ILE A 89 -1.44 6.50 7.45
N PHE A 90 -1.46 7.82 7.51
CA PHE A 90 -0.31 8.59 8.02
C PHE A 90 0.00 8.27 9.48
N ASN A 91 -1.03 8.08 10.34
CA ASN A 91 -0.85 7.68 11.74
C ASN A 91 -0.17 6.32 11.89
N VAL A 92 -0.41 5.39 10.96
CA VAL A 92 0.27 4.08 10.93
C VAL A 92 1.73 4.23 10.51
N CYS A 93 1.99 5.02 9.47
CA CYS A 93 3.31 5.10 8.84
C CYS A 93 4.28 6.02 9.59
N TRP A 94 3.77 7.04 10.26
CA TRP A 94 4.59 8.08 10.90
C TRP A 94 4.37 8.13 12.40
N PRO A 95 5.46 8.14 13.19
CA PRO A 95 5.35 8.44 14.61
C PRO A 95 4.93 9.90 14.77
N MET A 96 3.66 10.12 15.08
CA MET A 96 3.09 11.44 15.34
C MET A 96 2.72 11.59 16.82
N TYR A 97 2.93 12.79 17.36
CA TYR A 97 2.65 13.11 18.76
C TYR A 97 1.98 14.47 18.90
N ALA A 98 1.35 14.68 20.05
CA ALA A 98 0.67 15.92 20.41
C ALA A 98 -0.31 16.40 19.32
N ALA A 99 -0.14 17.61 18.81
CA ALA A 99 -1.04 18.21 17.83
C ALA A 99 -0.71 17.85 16.37
N MET A 100 0.36 17.07 16.10
CA MET A 100 0.77 16.75 14.72
C MET A 100 -0.31 16.12 13.85
N PRO A 101 -1.10 15.14 14.32
CA PRO A 101 -2.19 14.57 13.50
C PRO A 101 -3.25 15.60 13.13
N ALA A 102 -3.60 16.50 14.08
CA ALA A 102 -4.59 17.55 13.84
C ALA A 102 -4.06 18.61 12.86
N VAL A 103 -2.79 18.99 12.96
CA VAL A 103 -2.13 19.91 12.02
C VAL A 103 -2.11 19.33 10.62
N LEU A 104 -1.74 18.05 10.49
CA LEU A 104 -1.72 17.35 9.19
C LEU A 104 -3.12 17.27 8.58
N LYS A 105 -4.13 16.89 9.39
CA LYS A 105 -5.54 16.83 8.92
C LYS A 105 -6.00 18.20 8.42
N SER A 106 -5.80 19.25 9.20
CA SER A 106 -6.18 20.61 8.81
C SER A 106 -5.46 21.08 7.53
N ALA A 107 -4.20 20.67 7.34
CA ALA A 107 -3.46 21.00 6.12
C ALA A 107 -3.98 20.26 4.89
N VAL A 108 -4.33 18.97 5.03
CA VAL A 108 -4.94 18.17 3.97
C VAL A 108 -6.28 18.78 3.56
N GLU A 109 -7.19 19.01 4.51
CA GLU A 109 -8.50 19.64 4.26
C GLU A 109 -8.36 21.02 3.59
N LYS A 110 -7.42 21.84 4.08
CA LYS A 110 -7.14 23.14 3.47
C LYS A 110 -6.59 23.02 2.04
N SER A 111 -5.80 22.00 1.75
CA SER A 111 -5.28 21.78 0.41
C SER A 111 -6.37 21.41 -0.58
N TYR A 112 -7.38 20.64 -0.16
CA TYR A 112 -8.57 20.43 -0.97
C TYR A 112 -9.32 21.72 -1.25
N VAL A 113 -9.53 22.56 -0.21
CA VAL A 113 -10.19 23.87 -0.39
C VAL A 113 -9.41 24.76 -1.35
N ASP A 114 -8.08 24.81 -1.22
CA ASP A 114 -7.22 25.61 -2.09
C ASP A 114 -7.24 25.11 -3.56
N CYS A 115 -7.53 23.82 -3.78
CA CYS A 115 -7.77 23.21 -5.10
C CYS A 115 -9.22 23.38 -5.61
N GLY A 116 -10.08 24.05 -4.86
CA GLY A 116 -11.47 24.34 -5.28
C GLY A 116 -12.55 23.41 -4.73
N TRP A 117 -12.22 22.49 -3.83
CA TRP A 117 -13.21 21.58 -3.23
C TRP A 117 -14.07 22.28 -2.16
N ASP A 118 -15.37 22.14 -2.28
CA ASP A 118 -16.34 22.37 -1.21
C ASP A 118 -16.39 21.09 -0.34
N LEU A 119 -15.83 21.16 0.85
CA LEU A 119 -15.72 20.01 1.75
C LEU A 119 -17.09 19.49 2.24
N ILE A 120 -18.12 20.35 2.28
CA ILE A 120 -19.47 19.96 2.75
C ILE A 120 -20.21 19.23 1.64
N ARG A 121 -20.10 19.72 0.41
CA ARG A 121 -20.82 19.16 -0.74
C ARG A 121 -20.03 18.06 -1.45
N SER A 122 -18.76 17.92 -1.11
CA SER A 122 -17.81 17.01 -1.79
C SER A 122 -17.80 17.21 -3.31
N LYS A 123 -17.68 18.46 -3.73
CA LYS A 123 -17.61 18.85 -5.15
C LYS A 123 -16.52 19.88 -5.36
N ASN A 124 -15.83 19.75 -6.48
CA ASN A 124 -14.87 20.75 -6.91
C ASN A 124 -15.56 21.81 -7.80
N ALA A 125 -15.21 23.07 -7.60
CA ALA A 125 -15.76 24.20 -8.36
C ALA A 125 -15.24 24.28 -9.81
N TYR A 126 -14.08 23.64 -10.09
CA TYR A 126 -13.40 23.68 -11.37
C TYR A 126 -13.48 22.34 -12.09
N ASP A 127 -12.99 21.27 -11.45
CA ASP A 127 -12.94 19.92 -12.00
C ASP A 127 -12.92 18.90 -10.83
N ASP A 128 -13.80 17.91 -10.86
CA ASP A 128 -13.88 16.86 -9.84
C ASP A 128 -12.66 15.92 -9.86
N GLU A 129 -11.78 16.00 -10.85
CA GLU A 129 -10.51 15.28 -10.92
C GLU A 129 -9.29 16.11 -10.50
N LEU A 130 -9.48 17.35 -10.08
CA LEU A 130 -8.41 18.21 -9.57
C LEU A 130 -8.17 17.95 -8.08
N TYR A 131 -7.07 17.30 -7.77
CA TYR A 131 -6.68 16.92 -6.41
C TYR A 131 -5.38 17.61 -5.98
N PRO A 132 -5.20 17.87 -4.66
CA PRO A 132 -3.95 18.38 -4.14
C PRO A 132 -2.80 17.38 -4.28
N THR A 133 -1.59 17.86 -4.02
CA THR A 133 -0.35 17.10 -3.99
C THR A 133 0.31 17.20 -2.62
N PHE A 134 1.35 16.41 -2.36
CA PHE A 134 2.18 16.58 -1.15
C PHE A 134 2.82 17.96 -1.05
N LYS A 135 3.09 18.62 -2.18
CA LYS A 135 3.62 20.00 -2.19
C LYS A 135 2.61 20.99 -1.62
N ASP A 136 1.34 20.85 -1.99
CA ASP A 136 0.25 21.71 -1.51
C ASP A 136 0.04 21.52 0.00
N VAL A 137 0.04 20.28 0.47
CA VAL A 137 -0.07 19.95 1.89
C VAL A 137 1.12 20.51 2.68
N ALA A 138 2.36 20.39 2.17
CA ALA A 138 3.54 20.94 2.81
C ALA A 138 3.46 22.48 2.96
N LEU A 139 2.99 23.19 1.92
CA LEU A 139 2.76 24.62 1.96
C LEU A 139 1.73 25.00 3.02
N ASN A 140 0.63 24.25 3.12
CA ASN A 140 -0.43 24.51 4.09
C ASN A 140 0.00 24.18 5.52
N ILE A 141 0.77 23.11 5.75
CA ILE A 141 1.38 22.84 7.06
C ILE A 141 2.22 24.04 7.52
N LYS A 142 3.07 24.57 6.63
CA LYS A 142 3.89 25.75 6.96
C LYS A 142 3.02 26.93 7.38
N LYS A 143 1.98 27.28 6.60
CA LYS A 143 1.05 28.38 6.90
C LYS A 143 0.33 28.18 8.24
N ILE A 144 -0.19 26.98 8.51
CA ILE A 144 -0.94 26.63 9.72
C ILE A 144 -0.03 26.75 10.95
N ILE A 145 1.18 26.18 10.91
CA ILE A 145 2.10 26.24 12.04
C ILE A 145 2.57 27.68 12.27
N ASP A 146 2.87 28.45 11.23
CA ASP A 146 3.33 29.83 11.37
C ASP A 146 2.28 30.73 12.02
N SER A 147 0.99 30.54 11.65
CA SER A 147 -0.14 31.31 12.21
C SER A 147 -0.65 30.80 13.56
N SER A 148 -0.20 29.63 14.02
CA SER A 148 -0.63 29.04 15.29
C SER A 148 -0.04 29.81 16.50
N GLU A 149 -0.64 29.61 17.68
CA GLU A 149 -0.14 30.13 18.96
C GLU A 149 0.83 29.20 19.69
N TYR A 150 1.30 28.11 19.01
CA TYR A 150 2.31 27.23 19.60
C TYR A 150 3.60 28.00 19.90
N ASP A 151 4.29 27.59 20.94
CA ASP A 151 5.63 28.12 21.25
C ASP A 151 6.64 27.77 20.13
N SER A 152 7.79 28.47 20.13
CA SER A 152 8.80 28.34 19.08
C SER A 152 9.42 26.94 18.99
N GLU A 153 9.51 26.20 20.09
CA GLU A 153 10.07 24.86 20.16
C GLU A 153 9.12 23.87 19.49
N ASN A 154 7.84 23.89 19.86
CA ASN A 154 6.82 23.06 19.25
C ASN A 154 6.63 23.36 17.75
N LYS A 155 6.64 24.64 17.35
CA LYS A 155 6.63 25.02 15.93
C LYS A 155 7.82 24.43 15.17
N GLY A 156 9.02 24.49 15.74
CA GLY A 156 10.22 23.92 15.17
C GLY A 156 10.13 22.39 15.01
N ALA A 157 9.67 21.71 16.07
CA ALA A 157 9.51 20.26 16.08
C ALA A 157 8.48 19.77 15.07
N TYR A 158 7.30 20.42 15.00
CA TYR A 158 6.24 20.03 14.04
C TYR A 158 6.66 20.30 12.60
N LYS A 159 7.27 21.45 12.31
CA LYS A 159 7.82 21.73 10.98
C LYS A 159 8.91 20.71 10.61
N GLY A 160 9.89 20.50 11.46
CA GLY A 160 10.98 19.58 11.21
C GLY A 160 10.47 18.17 10.90
N SER A 161 9.50 17.69 11.65
CA SER A 161 8.96 16.36 11.47
C SER A 161 8.08 16.23 10.23
N LEU A 162 7.05 17.07 10.08
CA LEU A 162 6.05 16.93 9.00
C LEU A 162 6.59 17.41 7.66
N LEU A 163 7.24 18.58 7.60
CA LEU A 163 7.72 19.12 6.32
C LEU A 163 8.83 18.27 5.72
N THR A 164 9.77 17.76 6.53
CA THR A 164 10.85 16.92 6.02
C THR A 164 10.31 15.67 5.37
N ARG A 165 9.31 15.01 5.97
CA ARG A 165 8.65 13.83 5.39
C ARG A 165 7.94 14.16 4.07
N LEU A 166 7.10 15.19 4.06
CA LEU A 166 6.37 15.58 2.85
C LEU A 166 7.30 16.02 1.71
N GLN A 167 8.37 16.73 2.02
CA GLN A 167 9.38 17.11 1.04
C GLN A 167 10.09 15.89 0.46
N SER A 168 10.41 14.89 1.27
CA SER A 168 11.01 13.64 0.77
C SER A 168 10.08 12.85 -0.15
N LEU A 169 8.76 12.96 0.04
CA LEU A 169 7.76 12.35 -0.82
C LEU A 169 7.46 13.15 -2.10
N SER A 170 7.81 14.44 -2.10
CA SER A 170 7.55 15.34 -3.23
C SER A 170 8.73 15.44 -4.21
N ASN A 171 9.88 14.88 -3.87
CA ASN A 171 11.12 15.05 -4.62
C ASN A 171 11.69 13.72 -5.14
N GLY A 172 12.55 13.80 -6.17
CA GLY A 172 13.21 12.65 -6.76
C GLY A 172 12.22 11.59 -7.26
N ILE A 173 12.57 10.32 -7.13
CA ILE A 173 11.75 9.19 -7.56
C ILE A 173 10.39 9.17 -6.82
N ASN A 174 10.37 9.50 -5.53
CA ASN A 174 9.11 9.57 -4.79
C ASN A 174 8.15 10.60 -5.40
N GLY A 175 8.65 11.76 -5.84
CA GLY A 175 7.83 12.77 -6.50
C GLY A 175 7.29 12.34 -7.87
N MET A 176 7.92 11.35 -8.51
CA MET A 176 7.41 10.73 -9.74
C MET A 176 6.38 9.63 -9.45
N ILE A 177 6.47 8.97 -8.28
CA ILE A 177 5.50 7.97 -7.83
C ILE A 177 4.23 8.66 -7.33
N PHE A 178 4.37 9.68 -6.48
CA PHE A 178 3.25 10.43 -5.92
C PHE A 178 2.90 11.63 -6.81
N THR A 179 2.18 11.35 -7.88
CA THR A 179 1.87 12.29 -8.96
C THR A 179 0.38 12.41 -9.21
N THR A 180 -0.05 13.47 -9.87
CA THR A 180 -1.45 13.64 -10.34
C THR A 180 -1.77 12.79 -11.55
N ASP A 181 -0.77 12.42 -12.37
CA ASP A 181 -0.90 11.47 -13.48
C ASP A 181 -0.79 10.04 -12.93
N GLU A 182 -1.87 9.56 -12.32
CA GLU A 182 -1.90 8.25 -11.69
C GLU A 182 -2.38 7.13 -12.62
N ILE A 183 -1.98 5.90 -12.31
CA ILE A 183 -2.48 4.71 -12.98
C ILE A 183 -3.99 4.57 -12.66
N PRO A 184 -4.85 4.34 -13.67
CA PRO A 184 -6.27 4.12 -13.44
C PRO A 184 -6.53 3.02 -12.41
N MET A 185 -7.48 3.24 -11.50
CA MET A 185 -7.76 2.26 -10.44
C MET A 185 -8.25 0.92 -10.97
N SER A 186 -8.94 0.90 -12.12
CA SER A 186 -9.32 -0.33 -12.81
C SER A 186 -8.10 -1.18 -13.21
N ASN A 187 -7.04 -0.52 -13.70
CA ASN A 187 -5.81 -1.22 -14.10
C ASN A 187 -5.03 -1.76 -12.89
N LEU A 188 -5.20 -1.15 -11.71
CA LEU A 188 -4.56 -1.64 -10.48
C LEU A 188 -5.37 -2.74 -9.78
N PHE A 189 -6.70 -2.70 -9.87
CA PHE A 189 -7.58 -3.48 -8.99
C PHE A 189 -8.52 -4.45 -9.70
N ASP A 190 -8.60 -4.42 -11.03
CA ASP A 190 -9.43 -5.37 -11.80
C ASP A 190 -8.59 -6.26 -12.73
N GLU A 191 -7.26 -6.09 -12.74
CA GLU A 191 -6.32 -6.86 -13.54
C GLU A 191 -5.34 -7.65 -12.63
N ASN A 192 -4.48 -8.48 -13.24
CA ASN A 192 -3.38 -9.11 -12.51
C ASN A 192 -2.20 -8.13 -12.41
N VAL A 193 -1.89 -7.71 -11.20
CA VAL A 193 -0.89 -6.66 -10.97
C VAL A 193 0.13 -7.07 -9.91
N ILE A 194 1.38 -6.74 -10.15
CA ILE A 194 2.48 -6.88 -9.19
C ILE A 194 3.07 -5.50 -8.91
N ILE A 195 3.09 -5.11 -7.65
CA ILE A 195 3.75 -3.89 -7.18
C ILE A 195 5.04 -4.26 -6.46
N ASP A 196 6.16 -4.03 -7.13
CA ASP A 196 7.50 -4.28 -6.57
C ASP A 196 8.03 -3.07 -5.80
N LEU A 197 8.03 -3.15 -4.48
CA LEU A 197 8.59 -2.14 -3.58
C LEU A 197 9.97 -2.53 -3.04
N SER A 198 10.61 -3.56 -3.58
CA SER A 198 11.90 -4.07 -3.07
C SER A 198 13.03 -3.04 -3.14
N ARG A 199 12.93 -2.07 -4.03
CA ARG A 199 13.91 -0.99 -4.20
C ARG A 199 13.69 0.22 -3.29
N VAL A 200 12.61 0.28 -2.55
CA VAL A 200 12.37 1.34 -1.56
C VAL A 200 13.23 1.10 -0.33
N GLY A 201 14.12 2.04 -0.01
CA GLY A 201 15.00 1.93 1.16
C GLY A 201 14.33 2.26 2.50
N SER A 202 13.31 3.13 2.50
CA SER A 202 12.62 3.58 3.70
C SER A 202 11.44 2.67 4.06
N SER A 203 11.42 2.15 5.29
CA SER A 203 10.28 1.39 5.80
C SER A 203 9.03 2.25 5.93
N GLU A 204 9.17 3.54 6.27
CA GLU A 204 8.05 4.50 6.32
C GLU A 204 7.41 4.68 4.93
N THR A 205 8.24 4.81 3.88
CA THR A 205 7.75 4.94 2.50
C THR A 205 7.08 3.65 2.00
N LYS A 206 7.65 2.48 2.31
CA LYS A 206 7.01 1.19 2.01
C LYS A 206 5.63 1.07 2.66
N SER A 207 5.58 1.31 3.97
CA SER A 207 4.33 1.29 4.73
C SER A 207 3.29 2.26 4.13
N LEU A 208 3.73 3.47 3.76
CA LEU A 208 2.86 4.48 3.16
C LEU A 208 2.28 4.02 1.81
N ILE A 209 3.10 3.51 0.90
CA ILE A 209 2.63 3.02 -0.40
C ILE A 209 1.66 1.85 -0.20
N MET A 210 1.99 0.88 0.66
CA MET A 210 1.11 -0.24 1.00
C MET A 210 -0.23 0.25 1.56
N GLY A 211 -0.19 1.19 2.50
CA GLY A 211 -1.39 1.78 3.10
C GLY A 211 -2.25 2.54 2.08
N MET A 212 -1.63 3.32 1.19
CA MET A 212 -2.33 4.03 0.12
C MET A 212 -3.01 3.08 -0.86
N LEU A 213 -2.35 2.01 -1.26
CA LEU A 213 -2.93 1.01 -2.16
C LEU A 213 -4.12 0.31 -1.50
N VAL A 214 -4.03 -0.05 -0.21
CA VAL A 214 -5.15 -0.64 0.55
C VAL A 214 -6.31 0.34 0.69
N LEU A 215 -6.05 1.62 0.98
CA LEU A 215 -7.08 2.66 1.05
C LEU A 215 -7.80 2.85 -0.29
N LYS A 216 -7.04 3.01 -1.37
CA LYS A 216 -7.61 3.18 -2.73
C LYS A 216 -8.41 1.95 -3.16
N LEU A 217 -7.91 0.75 -2.88
CA LEU A 217 -8.64 -0.49 -3.15
C LEU A 217 -9.96 -0.53 -2.37
N GLN A 218 -9.94 -0.20 -1.08
CA GLN A 218 -11.15 -0.16 -0.25
C GLN A 218 -12.19 0.79 -0.85
N GLU A 219 -11.80 2.02 -1.16
CA GLU A 219 -12.70 3.03 -1.73
C GLU A 219 -13.21 2.63 -3.11
N TYR A 220 -12.35 2.04 -3.94
CA TYR A 220 -12.72 1.53 -5.24
C TYR A 220 -13.78 0.43 -5.12
N ARG A 221 -13.56 -0.57 -4.27
CA ARG A 221 -14.52 -1.68 -4.05
C ARG A 221 -15.84 -1.20 -3.46
N MET A 222 -15.83 -0.26 -2.53
CA MET A 222 -17.04 0.34 -1.96
C MET A 222 -17.93 1.00 -3.01
N THR A 223 -17.35 1.58 -4.06
CA THR A 223 -18.10 2.27 -5.11
C THR A 223 -18.63 1.33 -6.21
N GLN A 224 -18.15 0.09 -6.29
CA GLN A 224 -18.66 -0.91 -7.25
C GLN A 224 -20.05 -1.50 -6.87
N GLY A 225 -20.55 -1.25 -5.68
CA GLY A 225 -21.97 -1.36 -5.33
C GLY A 225 -22.53 -2.75 -5.04
N GLU A 226 -21.78 -3.84 -5.21
CA GLU A 226 -22.26 -5.18 -4.92
C GLU A 226 -21.85 -5.63 -3.53
N MET A 227 -22.82 -5.80 -2.62
CA MET A 227 -22.60 -6.41 -1.30
C MET A 227 -22.77 -7.93 -1.38
N ASN A 228 -21.96 -8.64 -0.58
CA ASN A 228 -21.90 -10.12 -0.54
C ASN A 228 -21.56 -10.73 -1.90
N ALA A 229 -20.68 -10.07 -2.65
CA ALA A 229 -20.21 -10.53 -3.94
C ALA A 229 -19.36 -11.82 -3.80
N ASP A 230 -19.39 -12.65 -4.83
CA ASP A 230 -18.45 -13.76 -4.98
C ASP A 230 -17.01 -13.21 -5.09
N LEU A 231 -16.03 -14.10 -4.89
CA LEU A 231 -14.61 -13.72 -5.01
C LEU A 231 -14.31 -13.24 -6.44
N LYS A 232 -13.92 -11.98 -6.56
CA LYS A 232 -13.58 -11.33 -7.83
C LYS A 232 -12.09 -11.10 -7.98
N HIS A 233 -11.43 -10.83 -6.84
CA HIS A 233 -10.05 -10.40 -6.82
C HIS A 233 -9.36 -10.81 -5.52
N ILE A 234 -8.03 -10.96 -5.56
CA ILE A 234 -7.19 -11.32 -4.42
C ILE A 234 -6.06 -10.31 -4.27
N THR A 235 -5.95 -9.68 -3.11
CA THR A 235 -4.81 -8.85 -2.75
C THR A 235 -3.86 -9.60 -1.83
N VAL A 236 -2.60 -9.73 -2.23
CA VAL A 236 -1.52 -10.30 -1.43
C VAL A 236 -0.72 -9.17 -0.77
N LEU A 237 -0.66 -9.19 0.55
CA LEU A 237 0.23 -8.34 1.34
C LEU A 237 1.40 -9.20 1.83
N GLU A 238 2.53 -9.14 1.12
CA GLU A 238 3.78 -9.79 1.55
C GLU A 238 4.46 -8.95 2.63
N GLU A 239 5.13 -9.63 3.59
CA GLU A 239 5.75 -8.98 4.75
C GLU A 239 4.82 -7.92 5.37
N ALA A 240 3.59 -8.38 5.65
CA ALA A 240 2.46 -7.51 6.04
C ALA A 240 2.74 -6.68 7.30
N HIS A 241 3.74 -7.09 8.12
CA HIS A 241 4.21 -6.31 9.26
C HIS A 241 4.73 -4.90 8.86
N ASN A 242 5.03 -4.64 7.59
CA ASN A 242 5.36 -3.30 7.14
C ASN A 242 4.18 -2.32 7.29
N LEU A 243 2.95 -2.81 7.12
CA LEU A 243 1.72 -2.01 7.29
C LEU A 243 0.99 -2.34 8.59
N LEU A 244 0.83 -3.63 8.90
CA LEU A 244 0.00 -4.13 10.01
C LEU A 244 0.87 -4.50 11.22
N LYS A 245 1.80 -3.62 11.56
CA LYS A 245 2.77 -3.84 12.64
C LYS A 245 2.12 -3.80 14.01
N ARG A 246 2.43 -4.80 14.83
CA ARG A 246 2.08 -4.79 16.24
C ARG A 246 2.78 -3.64 16.96
N THR A 247 2.00 -2.82 17.65
CA THR A 247 2.52 -1.77 18.50
C THR A 247 2.59 -2.25 19.95
N SER A 248 3.51 -1.67 20.76
CA SER A 248 3.63 -2.03 22.16
C SER A 248 2.35 -1.66 22.92
N THR A 249 1.89 -2.53 23.80
CA THR A 249 0.78 -2.25 24.72
C THR A 249 1.19 -1.38 25.91
N GLU A 250 2.48 -1.13 26.09
CA GLU A 250 2.99 -0.20 27.09
C GLU A 250 2.67 1.22 26.64
N GLN A 251 1.64 1.79 27.24
CA GLN A 251 1.23 3.16 26.98
C GLN A 251 2.28 4.14 27.51
N PRO A 252 2.74 5.10 26.71
CA PRO A 252 3.33 6.32 27.27
C PRO A 252 2.27 7.00 28.16
N VAL A 253 2.69 7.54 29.29
CA VAL A 253 1.82 8.17 30.30
C VAL A 253 1.01 9.34 29.72
N GLU A 254 1.40 9.87 28.55
CA GLU A 254 0.75 10.98 27.86
C GLU A 254 0.48 10.63 26.38
N GLY A 255 -0.77 10.37 26.06
CA GLY A 255 -1.26 10.14 24.69
C GLY A 255 -1.42 8.66 24.33
N GLY A 256 -2.65 8.17 24.23
CA GLY A 256 -2.97 6.77 23.92
C GLY A 256 -2.23 6.25 22.68
N ASN A 257 -2.17 4.92 22.55
CA ASN A 257 -1.55 4.23 21.40
C ASN A 257 -2.32 4.54 20.09
N LEU A 258 -2.11 5.76 19.55
CA LEU A 258 -2.77 6.22 18.32
C LEU A 258 -2.41 5.29 17.14
N GLN A 259 -1.12 4.98 16.98
CA GLN A 259 -0.64 4.12 15.91
C GLN A 259 -1.29 2.73 15.97
N GLY A 260 -1.38 2.13 17.16
CA GLY A 260 -2.02 0.81 17.31
C GLY A 260 -3.51 0.83 16.98
N LYS A 261 -4.23 1.88 17.35
CA LYS A 261 -5.64 2.04 16.97
C LYS A 261 -5.81 2.18 15.46
N SER A 262 -4.93 2.94 14.80
CA SER A 262 -4.96 3.10 13.34
C SER A 262 -4.62 1.79 12.63
N VAL A 263 -3.65 1.00 13.12
CA VAL A 263 -3.34 -0.34 12.59
C VAL A 263 -4.54 -1.28 12.72
N GLU A 264 -5.17 -1.33 13.89
CA GLU A 264 -6.38 -2.14 14.12
C GLU A 264 -7.51 -1.71 13.18
N MET A 265 -7.68 -0.41 12.93
CA MET A 265 -8.69 0.11 12.01
C MET A 265 -8.44 -0.35 10.58
N ILE A 266 -7.18 -0.32 10.10
CA ILE A 266 -6.82 -0.83 8.77
C ILE A 266 -7.07 -2.35 8.69
N ALA A 267 -6.70 -3.12 9.72
CA ALA A 267 -6.95 -4.56 9.74
C ALA A 267 -8.45 -4.89 9.69
N ASN A 268 -9.29 -4.08 10.34
CA ASN A 268 -10.75 -4.22 10.28
C ASN A 268 -11.30 -3.79 8.90
N ALA A 269 -10.77 -2.72 8.31
CA ALA A 269 -11.13 -2.30 6.96
C ALA A 269 -10.83 -3.41 5.93
N ILE A 270 -9.67 -4.06 6.03
CA ILE A 270 -9.32 -5.23 5.22
C ILE A 270 -10.37 -6.34 5.41
N ALA A 271 -10.76 -6.65 6.65
CA ALA A 271 -11.74 -7.69 6.94
C ALA A 271 -13.13 -7.42 6.32
N GLU A 272 -13.52 -6.15 6.22
CA GLU A 272 -14.79 -5.74 5.63
C GLU A 272 -14.81 -5.89 4.11
N MET A 273 -13.66 -5.81 3.43
CA MET A 273 -13.58 -5.86 1.97
C MET A 273 -14.04 -7.20 1.37
N ARG A 274 -14.08 -8.28 2.16
CA ARG A 274 -14.70 -9.55 1.75
C ARG A 274 -16.12 -9.37 1.23
N THR A 275 -16.85 -8.41 1.80
CA THR A 275 -18.24 -8.11 1.44
C THR A 275 -18.39 -7.66 -0.02
N TYR A 276 -17.32 -7.10 -0.57
CA TYR A 276 -17.25 -6.61 -1.95
C TYR A 276 -16.57 -7.59 -2.92
N GLY A 277 -16.32 -8.83 -2.48
CA GLY A 277 -15.65 -9.85 -3.31
C GLY A 277 -14.13 -9.74 -3.35
N GLU A 278 -13.53 -8.97 -2.44
CA GLU A 278 -12.08 -8.86 -2.30
C GLU A 278 -11.54 -9.86 -1.28
N GLY A 279 -10.65 -10.77 -1.70
CA GLY A 279 -9.95 -11.70 -0.83
C GLY A 279 -8.55 -11.17 -0.48
N PHE A 280 -8.13 -11.26 0.79
CA PHE A 280 -6.77 -10.92 1.19
C PHE A 280 -5.96 -12.16 1.56
N ILE A 281 -4.72 -12.20 1.08
CA ILE A 281 -3.68 -13.09 1.57
C ILE A 281 -2.67 -12.25 2.35
N ILE A 282 -2.70 -12.37 3.67
CA ILE A 282 -1.74 -11.74 4.58
C ILE A 282 -0.58 -12.72 4.76
N ALA A 283 0.58 -12.41 4.18
CA ALA A 283 1.75 -13.27 4.22
C ALA A 283 2.87 -12.63 5.05
N ASP A 284 3.40 -13.39 6.02
CA ASP A 284 4.48 -12.89 6.89
C ASP A 284 5.39 -14.01 7.37
N GLN A 285 6.68 -13.70 7.61
CA GLN A 285 7.65 -14.65 8.14
C GLN A 285 7.69 -14.64 9.68
N ALA A 286 7.31 -13.53 10.29
CA ALA A 286 7.37 -13.29 11.75
C ALA A 286 6.00 -12.85 12.28
N PRO A 287 5.07 -13.78 12.48
CA PRO A 287 3.70 -13.46 12.90
C PRO A 287 3.62 -12.68 14.23
N GLY A 288 4.62 -12.79 15.09
CA GLY A 288 4.71 -12.02 16.33
C GLY A 288 4.89 -10.51 16.13
N LEU A 289 5.31 -10.08 14.93
CA LEU A 289 5.41 -8.66 14.55
C LEU A 289 4.09 -8.06 14.08
N LEU A 290 3.10 -8.91 13.73
CA LEU A 290 1.81 -8.47 13.24
C LEU A 290 0.84 -8.10 14.38
N ASP A 291 -0.01 -7.15 14.09
CA ASP A 291 -1.18 -6.90 14.96
C ASP A 291 -2.09 -8.13 15.01
N MET A 292 -2.65 -8.36 16.17
CA MET A 292 -3.49 -9.54 16.41
C MET A 292 -4.78 -9.52 15.57
N ALA A 293 -5.30 -8.33 15.23
CA ALA A 293 -6.48 -8.22 14.40
C ALA A 293 -6.22 -8.77 12.99
N ALA A 294 -5.02 -8.54 12.43
CA ALA A 294 -4.62 -9.06 11.12
C ALA A 294 -4.69 -10.61 11.06
N ILE A 295 -4.27 -11.30 12.15
CA ILE A 295 -4.33 -12.77 12.21
C ILE A 295 -5.75 -13.27 12.50
N ARG A 296 -6.47 -12.61 13.41
CA ARG A 296 -7.82 -13.04 13.83
C ARG A 296 -8.86 -12.87 12.73
N ASN A 297 -8.75 -11.82 11.92
CA ASN A 297 -9.70 -11.50 10.87
C ASN A 297 -9.59 -12.39 9.64
N THR A 298 -8.62 -13.30 9.57
CA THR A 298 -8.50 -14.29 8.50
C THR A 298 -9.24 -15.58 8.87
N ASN A 299 -9.99 -16.15 7.92
CA ASN A 299 -10.71 -17.42 8.12
C ASN A 299 -9.77 -18.64 7.96
N THR A 300 -8.88 -18.58 6.98
CA THR A 300 -7.96 -19.65 6.65
C THR A 300 -6.55 -19.35 7.16
N LYS A 301 -5.92 -20.30 7.86
CA LYS A 301 -4.52 -20.23 8.30
C LYS A 301 -3.73 -21.32 7.61
N ILE A 302 -2.62 -20.94 6.97
CA ILE A 302 -1.65 -21.83 6.32
C ILE A 302 -0.30 -21.61 7.01
N ILE A 303 0.11 -22.58 7.83
CA ILE A 303 1.28 -22.46 8.69
C ILE A 303 2.33 -23.46 8.19
N LEU A 304 3.38 -22.95 7.60
CA LEU A 304 4.56 -23.71 7.22
C LEU A 304 5.54 -23.79 8.41
N ARG A 305 6.76 -24.28 8.17
CA ARG A 305 7.76 -24.40 9.24
C ARG A 305 8.04 -23.07 9.94
N LEU A 306 7.91 -23.06 11.28
CA LEU A 306 8.21 -21.91 12.14
C LEU A 306 9.16 -22.34 13.27
N PRO A 307 10.44 -21.88 13.25
CA PRO A 307 11.41 -22.23 14.30
C PRO A 307 11.17 -21.53 15.64
N ASP A 308 10.66 -20.28 15.63
CA ASP A 308 10.43 -19.51 16.85
C ASP A 308 9.27 -20.07 17.68
N GLN A 309 9.45 -20.20 18.99
CA GLN A 309 8.43 -20.77 19.87
C GLN A 309 7.24 -19.84 20.06
N ASN A 310 7.48 -18.55 20.26
CA ASN A 310 6.40 -17.58 20.50
C ASN A 310 5.52 -17.46 19.25
N ASP A 311 6.13 -17.44 18.08
CA ASP A 311 5.43 -17.42 16.81
C ASP A 311 4.57 -18.68 16.62
N ARG A 312 5.13 -19.87 16.91
CA ARG A 312 4.37 -21.13 16.83
C ARG A 312 3.18 -21.16 17.77
N GLU A 313 3.36 -20.72 19.03
CA GLU A 313 2.27 -20.67 20.01
C GLU A 313 1.19 -19.69 19.57
N LEU A 314 1.58 -18.52 19.06
CA LEU A 314 0.66 -17.50 18.59
C LEU A 314 -0.26 -18.03 17.48
N VAL A 315 0.34 -18.52 16.39
CA VAL A 315 -0.42 -18.95 15.20
C VAL A 315 -1.04 -20.32 15.38
N GLY A 316 -0.40 -21.21 16.14
CA GLY A 316 -0.91 -22.54 16.43
C GLY A 316 -2.20 -22.50 17.24
N ARG A 317 -2.28 -21.64 18.24
CA ARG A 317 -3.52 -21.40 18.99
C ARG A 317 -4.62 -20.80 18.10
N ALA A 318 -4.25 -19.88 17.20
CA ALA A 318 -5.19 -19.30 16.24
C ALA A 318 -5.70 -20.31 15.20
N ALA A 319 -4.97 -21.41 14.96
CA ALA A 319 -5.31 -22.50 14.06
C ALA A 319 -5.84 -23.76 14.76
N ASN A 320 -6.26 -23.66 16.03
CA ASN A 320 -6.80 -24.77 16.81
C ASN A 320 -5.85 -26.00 16.94
N LEU A 321 -4.53 -25.76 16.94
CA LEU A 321 -3.51 -26.78 17.16
C LEU A 321 -3.33 -27.06 18.67
N ASN A 322 -3.15 -28.32 19.03
CA ASN A 322 -2.74 -28.70 20.39
C ASN A 322 -1.21 -28.50 20.58
N GLU A 323 -0.73 -28.57 21.82
CA GLU A 323 0.65 -28.31 22.18
C GLU A 323 1.67 -29.17 21.43
N ASN A 324 1.35 -30.46 21.21
CA ASN A 324 2.23 -31.36 20.44
C ASN A 324 2.29 -30.97 18.99
N GLN A 325 1.17 -30.60 18.38
CA GLN A 325 1.10 -30.12 17.00
C GLN A 325 1.84 -28.79 16.83
N ILE A 326 1.72 -27.88 17.83
CA ILE A 326 2.47 -26.62 17.84
C ILE A 326 3.98 -26.89 17.86
N ALA A 327 4.45 -27.85 18.67
CA ALA A 327 5.86 -28.22 18.71
C ALA A 327 6.36 -28.81 17.37
N GLU A 328 5.52 -29.57 16.67
CA GLU A 328 5.87 -30.16 15.37
C GLU A 328 5.99 -29.12 14.23
N LEU A 329 5.36 -27.95 14.35
CA LEU A 329 5.52 -26.86 13.36
C LEU A 329 6.99 -26.46 13.15
N ALA A 330 7.86 -26.63 14.15
CA ALA A 330 9.28 -26.34 14.03
C ALA A 330 10.01 -27.29 13.05
N LYS A 331 9.47 -28.48 12.83
CA LYS A 331 10.12 -29.58 12.12
C LYS A 331 9.51 -29.89 10.76
N LEU A 332 8.47 -29.15 10.36
CA LEU A 332 7.79 -29.39 9.10
C LEU A 332 8.78 -29.36 7.94
N PRO A 333 8.74 -30.32 7.02
CA PRO A 333 9.53 -30.27 5.79
C PRO A 333 9.14 -29.07 4.92
N CYS A 334 10.03 -28.65 4.03
CA CYS A 334 9.72 -27.60 3.06
C CYS A 334 8.51 -28.00 2.19
N GLY A 335 7.58 -27.06 2.01
CA GLY A 335 6.34 -27.26 1.27
C GLY A 335 5.27 -28.09 2.00
N VAL A 336 5.47 -28.38 3.29
CA VAL A 336 4.42 -28.98 4.13
C VAL A 336 3.86 -27.90 5.04
N ALA A 337 2.53 -27.79 5.09
CA ALA A 337 1.81 -26.81 5.88
C ALA A 337 0.72 -27.45 6.74
N ALA A 338 0.54 -26.92 7.95
CA ALA A 338 -0.68 -27.13 8.70
C ALA A 338 -1.72 -26.10 8.22
N VAL A 339 -2.85 -26.59 7.73
CA VAL A 339 -3.93 -25.75 7.18
C VAL A 339 -5.14 -25.89 8.10
N TYR A 340 -5.71 -24.75 8.45
CA TYR A 340 -6.92 -24.66 9.25
C TYR A 340 -7.88 -23.63 8.66
N GLN A 341 -9.14 -23.96 8.68
CA GLN A 341 -10.23 -23.04 8.33
C GLN A 341 -11.23 -23.04 9.49
N ASN A 342 -11.78 -21.87 9.80
CA ASN A 342 -12.62 -21.71 11.01
C ASN A 342 -13.82 -22.67 11.08
N GLU A 343 -14.29 -23.19 9.94
CA GLU A 343 -15.38 -24.16 9.85
C GLU A 343 -14.92 -25.62 10.03
N TRP A 344 -13.61 -25.85 10.06
CA TRP A 344 -13.08 -27.20 10.19
C TRP A 344 -12.97 -27.63 11.65
N VAL A 345 -13.26 -28.88 11.91
CA VAL A 345 -13.15 -29.44 13.28
C VAL A 345 -11.69 -29.55 13.71
N GLN A 346 -10.78 -29.82 12.78
CA GLN A 346 -9.36 -30.02 13.03
C GLN A 346 -8.50 -29.46 11.88
N PRO A 347 -7.30 -28.98 12.20
CA PRO A 347 -6.32 -28.64 11.17
C PRO A 347 -5.84 -29.91 10.46
N VAL A 348 -5.42 -29.74 9.19
CA VAL A 348 -4.89 -30.82 8.35
C VAL A 348 -3.48 -30.50 7.90
N LEU A 349 -2.64 -31.52 7.72
CA LEU A 349 -1.35 -31.39 7.07
C LEU A 349 -1.52 -31.52 5.56
N CYS A 350 -1.03 -30.53 4.82
CA CYS A 350 -1.03 -30.50 3.38
C CYS A 350 0.40 -30.39 2.85
N LYS A 351 0.70 -31.13 1.78
CA LYS A 351 1.90 -30.92 1.00
C LYS A 351 1.54 -30.07 -0.22
N VAL A 352 2.17 -28.91 -0.31
CA VAL A 352 2.02 -28.02 -1.45
C VAL A 352 2.93 -28.48 -2.59
N ASN A 353 2.40 -28.61 -3.79
CA ASN A 353 3.18 -28.93 -4.96
C ASN A 353 4.16 -27.81 -5.28
N ARG A 354 5.30 -28.15 -5.87
CA ARG A 354 6.24 -27.14 -6.35
C ARG A 354 5.63 -26.44 -7.56
N TYR A 355 5.65 -25.11 -7.54
CA TYR A 355 5.30 -24.29 -8.70
C TYR A 355 6.47 -24.33 -9.69
N GLU A 356 6.17 -24.62 -10.95
CA GLU A 356 7.16 -24.62 -12.02
C GLU A 356 7.30 -23.20 -12.57
N VAL A 357 8.34 -22.50 -12.13
CA VAL A 357 8.64 -21.14 -12.60
C VAL A 357 9.15 -21.22 -14.04
N SER A 358 8.65 -20.35 -14.91
CA SER A 358 9.19 -20.17 -16.27
C SER A 358 10.70 -19.86 -16.20
N SER A 359 11.46 -20.33 -17.18
CA SER A 359 12.90 -20.09 -17.26
C SER A 359 13.26 -18.70 -17.77
N ALA A 360 12.29 -17.88 -18.15
CA ALA A 360 12.52 -16.52 -18.62
C ALA A 360 12.57 -15.56 -17.43
N ASP A 361 13.70 -14.88 -17.27
CA ASP A 361 13.81 -13.79 -16.31
C ASP A 361 12.95 -12.59 -16.76
N TYR A 362 12.36 -11.90 -15.80
CA TYR A 362 11.66 -10.64 -16.08
C TYR A 362 12.64 -9.61 -16.65
N THR A 363 12.34 -9.13 -17.84
CA THR A 363 13.07 -8.06 -18.51
C THR A 363 12.16 -6.86 -18.76
N TYR A 364 12.72 -5.67 -18.59
CA TYR A 364 12.05 -4.41 -18.88
C TYR A 364 12.98 -3.54 -19.71
N ASP A 365 12.60 -3.29 -20.96
CA ASP A 365 13.38 -2.47 -21.88
C ASP A 365 12.90 -1.03 -21.84
N LEU A 366 13.76 -0.13 -21.37
CA LEU A 366 13.55 1.33 -21.37
C LEU A 366 13.48 1.96 -22.75
N ILE A 367 13.91 1.25 -23.80
CA ILE A 367 14.07 1.76 -25.16
C ILE A 367 12.75 2.31 -25.73
N GLU A 368 11.60 1.69 -25.41
CA GLU A 368 10.29 2.20 -25.86
C GLU A 368 9.91 3.56 -25.27
N LEU A 369 10.46 3.95 -24.13
CA LEU A 369 10.18 5.26 -23.50
C LEU A 369 11.06 6.38 -24.08
N GLU A 370 12.28 6.06 -24.52
CA GLU A 370 13.16 7.03 -25.18
C GLU A 370 12.67 7.31 -26.60
N GLU A 371 12.22 6.32 -27.35
CA GLU A 371 11.62 6.51 -28.68
C GLU A 371 10.29 7.29 -28.60
N ALA A 372 9.42 7.03 -27.61
CA ALA A 372 8.18 7.79 -27.41
C ALA A 372 8.42 9.24 -26.96
N THR A 373 9.53 9.52 -26.28
CA THR A 373 9.93 10.89 -25.90
C THR A 373 10.69 11.60 -27.00
N GLU A 374 11.40 10.89 -27.89
CA GLU A 374 12.01 11.45 -29.08
C GLU A 374 10.95 11.79 -30.14
N ASP A 375 9.96 10.94 -30.36
CA ASP A 375 8.82 11.23 -31.26
C ASP A 375 7.98 12.42 -30.77
N ALA A 376 7.80 12.58 -29.44
CA ALA A 376 7.14 13.76 -28.86
C ALA A 376 8.01 15.02 -28.88
N ALA A 377 9.34 14.89 -28.96
CA ALA A 377 10.27 15.99 -29.05
C ALA A 377 10.53 16.46 -30.49
N GLU A 378 10.09 15.72 -31.49
CA GLU A 378 10.14 16.11 -32.92
C GLU A 378 8.94 16.95 -33.34
N ASP A 379 7.95 17.17 -32.46
CA ASP A 379 6.86 18.13 -32.74
C ASP A 379 7.41 19.58 -32.61
N ASP A 380 7.80 20.16 -33.75
CA ASP A 380 8.41 21.48 -33.86
C ASP A 380 7.53 22.61 -33.27
N THR A 381 6.22 22.42 -33.18
CA THR A 381 5.28 23.36 -32.54
C THR A 381 5.52 23.53 -31.06
N LEU A 382 5.83 22.46 -30.34
CA LEU A 382 6.15 22.49 -28.89
C LEU A 382 7.53 23.13 -28.61
N LYS A 383 8.48 23.02 -29.54
CA LYS A 383 9.80 23.65 -29.39
C LYS A 383 9.74 25.15 -29.52
N GLU A 384 8.90 25.66 -30.43
CA GLU A 384 8.69 27.10 -30.60
C GLU A 384 8.01 27.70 -29.34
N GLU A 385 6.94 27.08 -28.81
CA GLU A 385 6.26 27.56 -27.61
C GLU A 385 7.16 27.56 -26.37
N VAL A 386 8.00 26.53 -26.18
CA VAL A 386 8.95 26.46 -25.05
C VAL A 386 10.07 27.48 -25.19
N THR A 387 10.44 27.85 -26.41
CA THR A 387 11.47 28.86 -26.67
C THR A 387 10.92 30.26 -26.42
N GLU A 388 9.71 30.56 -26.85
CA GLU A 388 9.01 31.81 -26.57
C GLU A 388 8.80 32.04 -25.08
N LEU A 389 8.34 31.00 -24.32
CA LEU A 389 8.18 31.06 -22.86
C LEU A 389 9.50 31.31 -22.12
N LYS A 390 10.62 30.74 -22.61
CA LYS A 390 11.94 30.99 -22.00
C LYS A 390 12.45 32.40 -22.29
N GLU A 391 12.14 32.98 -23.42
CA GLU A 391 12.48 34.37 -23.74
C GLU A 391 11.64 35.37 -22.93
N GLU A 392 10.32 35.13 -22.76
CA GLU A 392 9.45 35.96 -21.92
C GLU A 392 9.90 35.96 -20.44
N VAL A 393 10.18 34.78 -19.88
CA VAL A 393 10.67 34.65 -18.48
C VAL A 393 12.05 35.31 -18.30
N SER A 394 12.90 35.30 -19.37
CA SER A 394 14.20 35.95 -19.32
C SER A 394 14.11 37.49 -19.43
N GLU A 395 13.10 38.01 -20.09
CA GLU A 395 12.85 39.48 -20.17
C GLU A 395 12.23 39.99 -18.85
N GLU A 396 11.26 39.27 -18.26
CA GLU A 396 10.70 39.64 -16.97
C GLU A 396 11.74 39.62 -15.81
N LEU A 397 12.71 38.71 -15.87
CA LEU A 397 13.81 38.65 -14.89
C LEU A 397 14.83 39.82 -15.08
N LYS A 398 14.88 40.46 -16.25
CA LYS A 398 15.75 41.65 -16.48
C LYS A 398 15.11 42.95 -16.04
N GLU A 399 13.79 43.03 -15.91
CA GLU A 399 13.08 44.20 -15.41
C GLU A 399 13.01 44.28 -13.89
N VAL A 400 13.40 43.19 -13.16
CA VAL A 400 13.33 43.09 -11.69
C VAL A 400 14.71 43.23 -11.03
N VAL A 401 15.78 43.47 -11.80
CA VAL A 401 17.13 43.81 -11.31
C VAL A 401 17.41 45.26 -11.73
#